data_98e5d4953d145eea11ad77c639be09d2
#
_entry.id   98e5d4953d145eea11ad77c639be09d2
#
_cell.length_a   1.000
_cell.length_b   1.000
_cell.length_c   1.000
_cell.angle_alpha   90.00
_cell.angle_beta   90.00
_cell.angle_gamma   90.00
#
_symmetry.space_group_name_H-M   'P 1'
#
loop_
_entity.id
_entity.type
_entity.pdbx_description
1 polymer ?
#
loop_
_entity_poly.entity_id
_entity_poly.type
_entity_poly.pdbx_seq_one_letter_code
_entity_poly.pdbx_strand_id
1 'polypeptide(L)'
;MPKCVVRLRDTLDIQHSVVVYAESLYEAVVRGLNQLAEVGWESHADETIKQVEVEIYQEPTRHVVDVPKLLKWINQNAMSPRQQTLKEKLRTLLGPR
;
A
#
# COMPACT_ATOMS: atom_id res chain seq x y z
N MET A 1 10.00 -4.26 1.82
CA MET A 1 9.68 -3.32 0.73
C MET A 1 8.50 -3.83 -0.08
N PRO A 2 7.50 -3.01 -0.33
CA PRO A 2 6.37 -3.43 -1.17
C PRO A 2 6.81 -3.76 -2.60
N LYS A 3 6.13 -4.74 -3.18
CA LYS A 3 6.27 -5.08 -4.59
C LYS A 3 5.53 -4.04 -5.42
N CYS A 4 6.18 -3.52 -6.44
CA CYS A 4 5.59 -2.53 -7.34
C CYS A 4 5.73 -3.02 -8.78
N VAL A 5 4.68 -2.84 -9.57
CA VAL A 5 4.74 -3.07 -11.01
C VAL A 5 4.73 -1.71 -11.70
N VAL A 6 5.81 -1.41 -12.41
CA VAL A 6 5.97 -0.15 -13.12
C VAL A 6 5.68 -0.40 -14.59
N ARG A 7 4.69 0.32 -15.12
CA ARG A 7 4.25 0.20 -16.51
C ARG A 7 4.39 1.52 -17.23
N LEU A 8 4.86 1.47 -18.44
CA LEU A 8 4.94 2.63 -19.31
C LEU A 8 4.75 2.22 -20.76
N ARG A 9 4.39 3.20 -21.59
CA ARG A 9 4.27 2.99 -23.04
C ARG A 9 5.32 3.81 -23.75
N ASP A 10 5.91 3.21 -24.77
CA ASP A 10 6.89 3.91 -25.61
C ASP A 10 6.20 4.68 -26.74
N THR A 11 7.00 5.29 -27.60
CA THR A 11 6.50 6.09 -28.73
C THR A 11 5.76 5.25 -29.78
N LEU A 12 5.96 3.94 -29.76
CA LEU A 12 5.25 3.00 -30.65
C LEU A 12 3.99 2.42 -29.99
N ASP A 13 3.60 2.95 -28.84
CA ASP A 13 2.47 2.50 -28.05
C ASP A 13 2.62 1.05 -27.54
N ILE A 14 3.86 0.61 -27.40
CA ILE A 14 4.16 -0.70 -26.81
C ILE A 14 4.32 -0.55 -25.32
N GLN A 15 3.61 -1.37 -24.57
CA GLN A 15 3.67 -1.35 -23.12
C GLN A 15 4.88 -2.13 -22.61
N HIS A 16 5.63 -1.50 -21.73
CA HIS A 16 6.73 -2.12 -21.00
C HIS A 16 6.37 -2.18 -19.52
N SER A 17 6.66 -3.30 -18.89
CA SER A 17 6.41 -3.44 -17.46
C SER A 17 7.57 -4.16 -16.77
N VAL A 18 7.87 -3.72 -15.56
CA VAL A 18 8.89 -4.35 -14.71
C VAL A 18 8.39 -4.43 -13.29
N VAL A 19 8.88 -5.42 -12.56
CA VAL A 19 8.59 -5.59 -11.13
C VAL A 19 9.80 -5.08 -10.35
N VAL A 20 9.52 -4.16 -9.42
CA VAL A 20 10.55 -3.62 -8.53
C VAL A 20 10.04 -3.66 -7.10
N TYR A 21 10.95 -3.52 -6.14
CA TYR A 21 10.62 -3.40 -4.72
C TYR A 21 11.10 -2.03 -4.25
N ALA A 22 10.19 -1.25 -3.68
CA ALA A 22 10.49 0.13 -3.33
C ALA A 22 9.67 0.61 -2.13
N GLU A 23 10.23 1.55 -1.38
CA GLU A 23 9.59 2.13 -0.21
C GLU A 23 8.72 3.35 -0.56
N SER A 24 8.94 3.95 -1.72
CA SER A 24 8.20 5.13 -2.15
C SER A 24 7.83 5.04 -3.63
N LEU A 25 6.86 5.85 -4.01
CA LEU A 25 6.38 5.92 -5.39
C LEU A 25 7.51 6.34 -6.35
N TYR A 26 8.24 7.40 -6.00
CA TYR A 26 9.32 7.90 -6.85
C TYR A 26 10.48 6.91 -6.93
N GLU A 27 10.80 6.24 -5.84
CA GLU A 27 11.81 5.17 -5.85
C GLU A 27 11.41 4.05 -6.81
N ALA A 28 10.12 3.65 -6.79
CA ALA A 28 9.63 2.61 -7.70
C ALA A 28 9.81 3.02 -9.16
N VAL A 29 9.50 4.26 -9.51
CA VAL A 29 9.67 4.76 -10.88
C VAL A 29 11.14 4.74 -11.28
N VAL A 30 12.02 5.26 -10.44
CA VAL A 30 13.46 5.30 -10.74
C VAL A 30 14.05 3.90 -10.89
N ARG A 31 13.70 2.99 -9.99
CA ARG A 31 14.16 1.59 -10.09
C ARG A 31 13.63 0.92 -11.34
N GLY A 32 12.37 1.17 -11.70
CA GLY A 32 11.76 0.63 -12.91
C GLY A 32 12.46 1.10 -14.17
N LEU A 33 12.74 2.38 -14.27
CA LEU A 33 13.45 2.96 -15.42
C LEU A 33 14.88 2.41 -15.52
N ASN A 34 15.58 2.27 -14.40
CA ASN A 34 16.93 1.70 -14.38
C ASN A 34 16.92 0.25 -14.84
N GLN A 35 15.95 -0.54 -14.41
CA GLN A 35 15.86 -1.94 -14.81
C GLN A 35 15.56 -2.09 -16.30
N LEU A 36 14.71 -1.24 -16.86
CA LEU A 36 14.45 -1.23 -18.29
C LEU A 36 15.70 -0.86 -19.09
N ALA A 37 16.48 0.09 -18.60
CA ALA A 37 17.74 0.47 -19.22
C ALA A 37 18.75 -0.69 -19.24
N GLU A 38 18.79 -1.49 -18.17
CA GLU A 38 19.66 -2.66 -18.07
C GLU A 38 19.34 -3.73 -19.12
N VAL A 39 18.08 -3.88 -19.50
CA VAL A 39 17.66 -4.85 -20.53
C VAL A 39 17.71 -4.27 -21.94
N GLY A 40 18.36 -3.12 -22.10
CA GLY A 40 18.62 -2.53 -23.42
C GLY A 40 17.53 -1.61 -23.94
N TRP A 41 16.53 -1.31 -23.14
CA TRP A 41 15.56 -0.29 -23.50
C TRP A 41 16.20 1.08 -23.29
N GLU A 42 16.58 1.70 -24.40
CA GLU A 42 17.14 3.05 -24.33
C GLU A 42 16.04 4.01 -23.97
N SER A 43 16.06 4.46 -22.74
CA SER A 43 15.06 5.41 -22.32
C SER A 43 15.43 6.78 -22.80
N HIS A 44 14.75 7.22 -23.81
CA HIS A 44 14.55 8.64 -24.03
C HIS A 44 13.43 9.12 -23.09
N ALA A 45 13.46 8.57 -21.87
CA ALA A 45 12.42 8.76 -20.85
C ALA A 45 12.15 10.22 -20.60
N ASP A 46 13.20 11.03 -20.60
CA ASP A 46 13.10 12.45 -20.30
C ASP A 46 12.36 13.22 -21.38
N GLU A 47 12.32 12.71 -22.61
CA GLU A 47 11.75 13.41 -23.75
C GLU A 47 10.42 12.87 -24.21
N THR A 48 10.20 11.55 -24.09
CA THR A 48 9.04 10.88 -24.69
C THR A 48 8.08 10.30 -23.69
N ILE A 49 8.53 9.93 -22.49
CA ILE A 49 7.67 9.35 -21.46
C ILE A 49 7.18 10.45 -20.53
N LYS A 50 5.89 10.70 -20.56
CA LYS A 50 5.25 11.74 -19.74
C LYS A 50 4.56 11.16 -18.52
N GLN A 51 4.15 9.90 -18.59
CA GLN A 51 3.42 9.24 -17.51
C GLN A 51 3.92 7.82 -17.33
N VAL A 52 4.00 7.41 -16.07
CA VAL A 52 4.36 6.06 -15.68
C VAL A 52 3.30 5.60 -14.69
N GLU A 53 2.72 4.43 -14.93
CA GLU A 53 1.77 3.83 -14.01
C GLU A 53 2.52 2.93 -13.03
N VAL A 54 2.23 3.10 -11.75
CA VAL A 54 2.81 2.26 -10.69
C VAL A 54 1.69 1.59 -9.93
N GLU A 55 1.69 0.27 -9.93
CA GLU A 55 0.76 -0.53 -9.14
C GLU A 55 1.51 -1.09 -7.94
N ILE A 56 1.03 -0.76 -6.74
CA ILE A 56 1.69 -1.14 -5.49
C ILE A 56 0.93 -2.29 -4.86
N TYR A 57 1.63 -3.39 -4.59
CA TYR A 57 1.09 -4.57 -3.92
C TYR A 57 1.56 -4.57 -2.48
N GLN A 58 0.66 -4.39 -1.55
CA GLN A 58 0.96 -4.51 -0.13
C GLN A 58 0.65 -5.92 0.33
N GLU A 59 1.57 -6.50 1.09
CA GLU A 59 1.35 -7.81 1.68
C GLU A 59 0.23 -7.71 2.72
N PRO A 60 -0.69 -8.68 2.74
CA PRO A 60 -1.74 -8.68 3.76
C PRO A 60 -1.14 -8.83 5.14
N THR A 61 -1.63 -8.03 6.08
CA THR A 61 -1.24 -8.11 7.47
C THR A 61 -2.26 -8.96 8.21
N ARG A 62 -1.79 -9.98 8.92
CA ARG A 62 -2.64 -10.87 9.70
C ARG A 62 -2.53 -10.54 11.17
N HIS A 63 -3.66 -10.28 11.80
CA HIS A 63 -3.74 -10.05 13.23
C HIS A 63 -4.61 -11.12 13.87
N VAL A 64 -4.19 -11.61 15.01
CA VAL A 64 -4.99 -12.54 15.83
C VAL A 64 -5.48 -11.76 17.04
N VAL A 65 -6.79 -11.73 17.21
CA VAL A 65 -7.43 -10.99 18.30
C VAL A 65 -8.07 -11.99 19.27
N ASP A 66 -7.71 -11.88 20.55
CA ASP A 66 -8.34 -12.66 21.61
C ASP A 66 -9.66 -11.99 21.99
N VAL A 67 -10.77 -12.61 21.62
CA VAL A 67 -12.11 -12.04 21.80
C VAL A 67 -12.48 -11.84 23.28
N PRO A 68 -12.21 -12.80 24.20
CA PRO A 68 -12.45 -12.54 25.61
C PRO A 68 -11.72 -11.33 26.16
N LYS A 69 -10.46 -11.13 25.76
CA LYS A 69 -9.70 -9.96 26.16
C LYS A 69 -10.26 -8.67 25.59
N LEU A 70 -10.72 -8.72 24.34
CA LEU A 70 -11.36 -7.57 23.68
C LEU A 70 -12.64 -7.16 24.44
N LEU A 71 -13.49 -8.12 24.75
CA LEU A 71 -14.74 -7.85 25.46
C LEU A 71 -14.49 -7.31 26.86
N LYS A 72 -13.48 -7.83 27.54
CA LYS A 72 -13.06 -7.31 28.84
C LYS A 72 -12.57 -5.88 28.75
N TRP A 73 -11.79 -5.56 27.73
CA TRP A 73 -11.29 -4.21 27.52
C TRP A 73 -12.43 -3.22 27.23
N ILE A 74 -13.40 -3.61 26.41
CA ILE A 74 -14.58 -2.78 26.10
C ILE A 74 -15.36 -2.42 27.37
N ASN A 75 -15.44 -3.35 28.32
CA ASN A 75 -16.23 -3.19 29.55
C ASN A 75 -15.44 -2.56 30.69
N GLN A 76 -14.13 -2.28 30.51
CA GLN A 76 -13.33 -1.56 31.49
C GLN A 76 -13.54 -0.07 31.40
N ASN A 77 -13.21 0.64 32.49
CA ASN A 77 -13.25 2.09 32.51
C ASN A 77 -12.25 2.68 31.49
N ALA A 78 -12.69 3.69 30.77
CA ALA A 78 -11.84 4.35 29.78
C ALA A 78 -10.76 5.20 30.47
N MET A 79 -9.57 5.18 29.88
CA MET A 79 -8.42 5.96 30.39
C MET A 79 -8.43 7.39 29.82
N SER A 80 -9.21 7.66 28.79
CA SER A 80 -9.28 8.98 28.16
C SER A 80 -10.63 9.17 27.49
N PRO A 81 -11.04 10.44 27.21
CA PRO A 81 -12.31 10.69 26.48
C PRO A 81 -12.35 10.02 25.11
N ARG A 82 -11.21 9.96 24.42
CA ARG A 82 -11.12 9.30 23.10
C ARG A 82 -11.39 7.80 23.21
N GLN A 83 -10.81 7.14 24.21
CA GLN A 83 -11.07 5.73 24.48
C GLN A 83 -12.53 5.48 24.86
N GLN A 84 -13.08 6.35 25.66
CA GLN A 84 -14.48 6.24 26.08
C GLN A 84 -15.43 6.29 24.88
N THR A 85 -15.21 7.23 23.96
CA THR A 85 -16.00 7.34 22.74
C THR A 85 -15.89 6.08 21.89
N LEU A 86 -14.69 5.57 21.73
CA LEU A 86 -14.44 4.34 20.98
C LEU A 86 -15.13 3.14 21.62
N LYS A 87 -15.00 2.97 22.92
CA LYS A 87 -15.63 1.87 23.65
C LYS A 87 -17.15 1.92 23.57
N GLU A 88 -17.75 3.09 23.68
CA GLU A 88 -19.19 3.28 23.54
C GLU A 88 -19.67 2.92 22.13
N LYS A 89 -18.93 3.35 21.11
CA LYS A 89 -19.22 2.98 19.74
C LYS A 89 -19.17 1.46 19.54
N LEU A 90 -18.16 0.79 20.08
CA LEU A 90 -18.00 -0.64 19.95
C LEU A 90 -19.12 -1.41 20.69
N ARG A 91 -19.53 -0.94 21.88
CA ARG A 91 -20.66 -1.53 22.60
C ARG A 91 -21.95 -1.42 21.80
N THR A 92 -22.17 -0.26 21.17
CA THR A 92 -23.35 -0.04 20.33
C THR A 92 -23.35 -1.00 19.14
N LEU A 93 -22.20 -1.18 18.50
CA LEU A 93 -22.06 -2.09 17.36
C LEU A 93 -22.27 -3.55 17.74
N LEU A 94 -21.86 -3.97 18.94
CA LEU A 94 -22.11 -5.32 19.45
C LEU A 94 -23.58 -5.58 19.70
N GLY A 95 -24.36 -4.51 19.97
CA GLY A 95 -25.77 -4.61 20.28
C GLY A 95 -26.04 -5.09 21.70
N PRO A 96 -27.31 -5.15 22.09
CA PRO A 96 -27.72 -5.65 23.41
C PRO A 96 -27.46 -7.15 23.50
N ARG A 97 -26.79 -7.55 24.55
CA ARG A 97 -26.51 -8.96 24.86
C ARG A 97 -26.86 -9.27 26.30
#